data_7f724a5b8b8f17acc2e2b4dab3d8cd5f
#
_entry.id   7f724a5b8b8f17acc2e2b4dab3d8cd5f
#
_cell.length_a   1.000
_cell.length_b   1.000
_cell.length_c   1.000
_cell.angle_alpha   90.00
_cell.angle_beta   90.00
_cell.angle_gamma   90.00
#
_symmetry.space_group_name_H-M   'P 1'
#
loop_
_entity.id
_entity.type
_entity.pdbx_description
1 polymer ?
#
loop_
_entity_poly.entity_id
_entity_poly.type
_entity_poly.pdbx_seq_one_letter_code
_entity_poly.pdbx_strand_id
1 'polypeptide(L)'
;MKVTFADYGSEIASSRLRCQIPQRELENRGIDKGNDVLIYGKHLLSERHTRHFSKLVFDICDDHFGNSQLREYYLHNAANADAVTCNSIVMQERIKVETGRDAIVVREPYEHDQMEADIGPFLLWFGHASNMIDLDRLAPELRHPLMVLSNHPDYDNWSQEAQDEAMSSQCIVVIPTGKSMAKSENRMVESIRCGRFVCAEPLPSYMQFDCFFPIGNIPQNVELALSNPADSLARIRAAQGYIRHKYSPATIADEWIEVLKWL
;
A
#
# COMPACT_ATOMS: atom_id res chain seq x y z
N MET A 1 -26.85 -4.62 7.26
CA MET A 1 -26.08 -3.41 6.90
C MET A 1 -25.48 -3.64 5.52
N LYS A 2 -25.62 -2.67 4.62
CA LYS A 2 -25.10 -2.71 3.25
C LYS A 2 -24.03 -1.63 3.08
N VAL A 3 -22.92 -1.95 2.42
CA VAL A 3 -21.73 -1.10 2.37
C VAL A 3 -21.32 -0.86 0.92
N THR A 4 -20.99 0.38 0.60
CA THR A 4 -20.41 0.72 -0.70
C THR A 4 -19.07 1.41 -0.51
N PHE A 5 -18.03 0.88 -1.16
CA PHE A 5 -16.77 1.57 -1.33
C PHE A 5 -16.82 2.43 -2.61
N ALA A 6 -16.44 3.68 -2.51
CA ALA A 6 -16.38 4.58 -3.65
C ALA A 6 -15.12 4.27 -4.49
N ASP A 7 -15.27 3.38 -5.45
CA ASP A 7 -14.23 3.00 -6.40
C ASP A 7 -13.96 4.13 -7.41
N TYR A 8 -12.69 4.37 -7.73
CA TYR A 8 -12.23 5.41 -8.64
C TYR A 8 -11.31 4.90 -9.76
N GLY A 9 -11.37 3.62 -10.05
CA GLY A 9 -10.73 2.98 -11.20
C GLY A 9 -9.67 1.94 -10.83
N SER A 10 -9.64 0.85 -11.57
CA SER A 10 -8.74 -0.30 -11.33
C SER A 10 -7.26 0.00 -11.58
N GLU A 11 -6.95 1.01 -12.39
CA GLU A 11 -5.57 1.42 -12.70
C GLU A 11 -4.82 2.01 -11.50
N ILE A 12 -5.55 2.35 -10.43
CA ILE A 12 -4.97 2.98 -9.24
C ILE A 12 -4.90 1.94 -8.11
N ALA A 13 -3.69 1.63 -7.63
CA ALA A 13 -3.48 0.64 -6.57
C ALA A 13 -4.34 0.91 -5.32
N SER A 14 -4.42 2.16 -4.87
CA SER A 14 -5.27 2.50 -3.73
C SER A 14 -6.75 2.22 -3.97
N SER A 15 -7.25 2.30 -5.22
CA SER A 15 -8.63 1.90 -5.52
C SER A 15 -8.82 0.38 -5.40
N ARG A 16 -7.89 -0.40 -5.93
CA ARG A 16 -7.95 -1.86 -5.80
C ARG A 16 -7.84 -2.30 -4.34
N LEU A 17 -6.83 -1.80 -3.62
CA LEU A 17 -6.51 -2.23 -2.26
C LEU A 17 -7.48 -1.69 -1.20
N ARG A 18 -7.98 -0.45 -1.38
CA ARG A 18 -8.86 0.21 -0.40
C ARG A 18 -10.35 0.07 -0.72
N CYS A 19 -10.70 -0.24 -1.98
CA CYS A 19 -12.10 -0.30 -2.40
C CYS A 19 -12.49 -1.67 -2.97
N GLN A 20 -11.87 -2.11 -4.07
CA GLN A 20 -12.35 -3.28 -4.82
C GLN A 20 -12.16 -4.59 -4.06
N ILE A 21 -10.96 -4.83 -3.49
CA ILE A 21 -10.68 -6.05 -2.73
C ILE A 21 -11.53 -6.10 -1.46
N PRO A 22 -11.56 -5.05 -0.60
CA PRO A 22 -12.43 -5.05 0.58
C PRO A 22 -13.93 -5.21 0.24
N GLN A 23 -14.42 -4.53 -0.81
CA GLN A 23 -15.82 -4.67 -1.23
C GLN A 23 -16.15 -6.13 -1.56
N ARG A 24 -15.35 -6.77 -2.40
CA ARG A 24 -15.52 -8.18 -2.78
C ARG A 24 -15.47 -9.11 -1.57
N GLU A 25 -14.53 -8.90 -0.66
CA GLU A 25 -14.40 -9.74 0.53
C GLU A 25 -15.58 -9.58 1.50
N LEU A 26 -16.12 -8.37 1.63
CA LEU A 26 -17.32 -8.14 2.44
C LEU A 26 -18.56 -8.81 1.80
N GLU A 27 -18.71 -8.73 0.48
CA GLU A 27 -19.79 -9.42 -0.25
C GLU A 27 -19.71 -10.95 -0.07
N ASN A 28 -18.51 -11.53 -0.14
CA ASN A 28 -18.27 -12.95 0.14
C ASN A 28 -18.70 -13.37 1.57
N ARG A 29 -18.79 -12.42 2.49
CA ARG A 29 -19.23 -12.62 3.88
C ARG A 29 -20.69 -12.21 4.13
N GLY A 30 -21.45 -11.95 3.05
CA GLY A 30 -22.86 -11.59 3.12
C GLY A 30 -23.14 -10.13 3.51
N ILE A 31 -22.14 -9.27 3.42
CA ILE A 31 -22.30 -7.81 3.55
C ILE A 31 -22.41 -7.21 2.15
N ASP A 32 -23.63 -7.12 1.66
CA ASP A 32 -23.94 -6.69 0.30
C ASP A 32 -23.63 -5.21 0.06
N LYS A 33 -23.44 -4.85 -1.21
CA LYS A 33 -23.36 -3.47 -1.65
C LYS A 33 -24.71 -2.76 -1.47
N GLY A 34 -24.68 -1.48 -1.03
CA GLY A 34 -25.87 -0.67 -0.85
C GLY A 34 -25.63 0.63 -0.09
N ASN A 35 -26.70 1.27 0.40
CA ASN A 35 -26.69 2.66 0.80
C ASN A 35 -26.69 2.89 2.32
N ASP A 36 -26.41 1.89 3.16
CA ASP A 36 -26.36 2.12 4.59
C ASP A 36 -25.06 2.85 4.97
N VAL A 37 -23.91 2.41 4.40
CA VAL A 37 -22.60 3.00 4.66
C VAL A 37 -21.87 3.28 3.35
N LEU A 38 -21.30 4.47 3.21
CA LEU A 38 -20.34 4.82 2.17
C LEU A 38 -18.93 4.93 2.76
N ILE A 39 -18.00 4.17 2.21
CA ILE A 39 -16.57 4.30 2.47
C ILE A 39 -15.95 5.00 1.26
N TYR A 40 -15.35 6.17 1.47
CA TYR A 40 -14.80 7.00 0.40
C TYR A 40 -13.54 7.72 0.87
N GLY A 41 -12.68 8.11 -0.04
CA GLY A 41 -11.43 8.75 0.34
C GLY A 41 -10.92 9.70 -0.73
N LYS A 42 -9.94 9.26 -1.48
CA LYS A 42 -9.20 10.04 -2.48
C LYS A 42 -10.10 10.60 -3.61
N HIS A 43 -11.23 9.98 -3.85
CA HIS A 43 -12.18 10.45 -4.84
C HIS A 43 -12.95 11.66 -4.32
N LEU A 44 -12.91 12.76 -5.07
CA LEU A 44 -13.59 14.01 -4.70
C LEU A 44 -15.11 13.86 -4.92
N LEU A 45 -15.80 13.28 -3.95
CA LEU A 45 -17.26 13.18 -3.97
C LEU A 45 -17.90 14.49 -3.53
N SER A 46 -18.95 14.89 -4.25
CA SER A 46 -19.79 16.02 -3.84
C SER A 46 -20.83 15.56 -2.80
N GLU A 47 -21.32 16.49 -2.00
CA GLU A 47 -22.41 16.25 -1.05
C GLU A 47 -23.64 15.59 -1.71
N ARG A 48 -23.89 15.85 -3.00
CA ARG A 48 -24.97 15.21 -3.75
C ARG A 48 -24.80 13.68 -3.81
N HIS A 49 -23.57 13.15 -3.84
CA HIS A 49 -23.30 11.72 -3.86
C HIS A 49 -23.40 11.12 -2.45
N THR A 50 -22.90 11.81 -1.44
CA THR A 50 -22.83 11.29 -0.06
C THR A 50 -24.19 11.30 0.66
N ARG A 51 -25.08 12.25 0.35
CA ARG A 51 -26.39 12.43 1.02
C ARG A 51 -27.37 11.24 0.96
N HIS A 52 -27.09 10.26 0.10
CA HIS A 52 -27.95 9.07 -0.05
C HIS A 52 -27.54 7.93 0.89
N PHE A 53 -26.48 8.11 1.64
CA PHE A 53 -25.98 7.14 2.59
C PHE A 53 -26.31 7.56 4.01
N SER A 54 -26.61 6.57 4.86
CA SER A 54 -26.97 6.83 6.26
C SER A 54 -25.73 7.12 7.11
N LYS A 55 -24.58 6.54 6.74
CA LYS A 55 -23.29 6.66 7.42
C LYS A 55 -22.17 6.90 6.43
N LEU A 56 -21.19 7.69 6.82
CA LEU A 56 -20.03 8.08 6.03
C LEU A 56 -18.73 7.68 6.74
N VAL A 57 -17.88 6.93 6.06
CA VAL A 57 -16.52 6.62 6.50
C VAL A 57 -15.54 7.30 5.55
N PHE A 58 -14.73 8.21 6.05
CA PHE A 58 -13.71 8.87 5.25
C PHE A 58 -12.37 8.17 5.41
N ASP A 59 -11.88 7.56 4.32
CA ASP A 59 -10.65 6.75 4.29
C ASP A 59 -9.47 7.53 3.71
N ILE A 60 -8.44 7.77 4.53
CA ILE A 60 -7.27 8.57 4.17
C ILE A 60 -6.05 7.66 4.04
N CYS A 61 -5.67 7.32 2.81
CA CYS A 61 -4.53 6.45 2.50
C CYS A 61 -3.28 7.19 1.99
N ASP A 62 -3.39 8.47 1.61
CA ASP A 62 -2.28 9.30 1.14
C ASP A 62 -2.20 10.62 1.93
N ASP A 63 -0.98 11.09 2.24
CA ASP A 63 -0.77 12.38 2.90
C ASP A 63 -0.86 13.54 1.90
N HIS A 64 -2.06 14.06 1.74
CA HIS A 64 -2.32 15.26 0.94
C HIS A 64 -2.53 16.52 1.78
N PHE A 65 -2.26 16.48 3.09
CA PHE A 65 -2.39 17.67 3.95
C PHE A 65 -1.43 18.80 3.58
N GLY A 66 -0.32 18.50 2.88
CA GLY A 66 0.59 19.51 2.30
C GLY A 66 0.10 20.12 0.98
N ASN A 67 -0.94 19.55 0.33
CA ASN A 67 -1.50 20.06 -0.91
C ASN A 67 -2.66 21.03 -0.60
N SER A 68 -2.54 22.29 -0.97
CA SER A 68 -3.53 23.31 -0.61
C SER A 68 -4.95 23.02 -1.11
N GLN A 69 -5.10 22.39 -2.29
CA GLN A 69 -6.42 22.07 -2.85
C GLN A 69 -7.06 20.86 -2.17
N LEU A 70 -6.28 19.82 -1.86
CA LEU A 70 -6.78 18.60 -1.23
C LEU A 70 -6.92 18.74 0.29
N ARG A 71 -6.15 19.63 0.91
CA ARG A 71 -6.18 19.85 2.36
C ARG A 71 -7.57 20.25 2.84
N GLU A 72 -8.20 21.24 2.19
CA GLU A 72 -9.54 21.69 2.57
C GLU A 72 -10.57 20.57 2.43
N TYR A 73 -10.51 19.80 1.34
CA TYR A 73 -11.34 18.62 1.15
C TYR A 73 -11.15 17.60 2.27
N TYR A 74 -9.91 17.32 2.66
CA TYR A 74 -9.61 16.35 3.71
C TYR A 74 -10.11 16.82 5.08
N LEU A 75 -9.86 18.10 5.43
CA LEU A 75 -10.35 18.67 6.69
C LEU A 75 -11.88 18.65 6.76
N HIS A 76 -12.56 19.07 5.69
CA HIS A 76 -14.00 19.06 5.62
C HIS A 76 -14.61 17.66 5.77
N ASN A 77 -14.10 16.68 5.01
CA ASN A 77 -14.64 15.33 5.06
C ASN A 77 -14.30 14.61 6.36
N ALA A 78 -13.10 14.78 6.90
CA ALA A 78 -12.76 14.24 8.20
C ALA A 78 -13.65 14.80 9.32
N ALA A 79 -14.01 16.08 9.26
CA ALA A 79 -14.92 16.70 10.25
C ALA A 79 -16.36 16.15 10.17
N ASN A 80 -16.85 15.83 8.97
CA ASN A 80 -18.26 15.48 8.73
C ASN A 80 -18.51 13.95 8.63
N ALA A 81 -17.48 13.12 8.53
CA ALA A 81 -17.66 11.67 8.49
C ALA A 81 -18.02 11.10 9.88
N ASP A 82 -18.83 10.05 9.93
CA ASP A 82 -19.13 9.30 11.15
C ASP A 82 -17.85 8.62 11.70
N ALA A 83 -17.01 8.06 10.83
CA ALA A 83 -15.69 7.55 11.18
C ALA A 83 -14.63 7.99 10.18
N VAL A 84 -13.38 8.02 10.64
CA VAL A 84 -12.19 8.23 9.79
C VAL A 84 -11.33 6.98 9.85
N THR A 85 -10.87 6.49 8.71
CA THR A 85 -9.95 5.36 8.62
C THR A 85 -8.67 5.77 7.90
N CYS A 86 -7.59 5.00 8.10
CA CYS A 86 -6.32 5.21 7.41
C CYS A 86 -5.56 3.88 7.27
N ASN A 87 -4.45 3.90 6.53
CA ASN A 87 -3.67 2.69 6.23
C ASN A 87 -2.49 2.42 7.18
N SER A 88 -2.11 3.36 8.04
CA SER A 88 -0.94 3.18 8.92
C SER A 88 -1.04 4.02 10.20
N ILE A 89 -0.27 3.63 11.22
CA ILE A 89 -0.17 4.38 12.49
C ILE A 89 0.38 5.80 12.25
N VAL A 90 1.34 5.95 11.34
CA VAL A 90 1.89 7.27 11.02
C VAL A 90 0.83 8.17 10.37
N MET A 91 -0.01 7.61 9.50
CA MET A 91 -1.13 8.35 8.93
C MET A 91 -2.19 8.67 10.00
N GLN A 92 -2.45 7.76 10.93
CA GLN A 92 -3.35 8.01 12.07
C GLN A 92 -2.89 9.21 12.90
N GLU A 93 -1.60 9.27 13.24
CA GLU A 93 -1.01 10.41 13.97
C GLU A 93 -1.10 11.70 13.15
N ARG A 94 -0.81 11.61 11.84
CA ARG A 94 -0.92 12.75 10.92
C ARG A 94 -2.34 13.31 10.86
N ILE A 95 -3.34 12.45 10.73
CA ILE A 95 -4.76 12.82 10.75
C ILE A 95 -5.12 13.50 12.07
N LYS A 96 -4.68 12.92 13.19
CA LYS A 96 -4.95 13.51 14.52
C LYS A 96 -4.40 14.93 14.65
N VAL A 97 -3.18 15.16 14.17
CA VAL A 97 -2.54 16.50 14.19
C VAL A 97 -3.28 17.49 13.30
N GLU A 98 -3.64 17.10 12.08
CA GLU A 98 -4.21 18.00 11.09
C GLU A 98 -5.71 18.28 11.29
N THR A 99 -6.47 17.28 11.77
CA THR A 99 -7.94 17.33 11.82
C THR A 99 -8.50 17.32 13.24
N GLY A 100 -7.70 16.95 14.24
CA GLY A 100 -8.16 16.69 15.61
C GLY A 100 -8.96 15.38 15.77
N ARG A 101 -9.26 14.65 14.68
CA ARG A 101 -10.03 13.39 14.70
C ARG A 101 -9.13 12.19 14.99
N ASP A 102 -9.67 11.24 15.71
CA ASP A 102 -9.06 9.90 15.80
C ASP A 102 -9.45 9.10 14.55
N ALA A 103 -8.48 8.42 13.96
CA ALA A 103 -8.70 7.53 12.84
C ALA A 103 -8.48 6.07 13.27
N ILE A 104 -9.17 5.13 12.60
CA ILE A 104 -8.99 3.69 12.80
C ILE A 104 -8.04 3.19 11.72
N VAL A 105 -7.01 2.47 12.10
CA VAL A 105 -6.08 1.87 11.14
C VAL A 105 -6.71 0.62 10.55
N VAL A 106 -6.86 0.61 9.22
CA VAL A 106 -7.21 -0.54 8.40
C VAL A 106 -6.11 -0.71 7.36
N ARG A 107 -5.36 -1.79 7.42
CA ARG A 107 -4.22 -2.05 6.54
C ARG A 107 -4.66 -2.29 5.09
N GLU A 108 -3.68 -2.31 4.18
CA GLU A 108 -3.91 -2.65 2.78
C GLU A 108 -3.65 -4.14 2.55
N PRO A 109 -4.56 -4.87 1.87
CA PRO A 109 -4.34 -6.28 1.55
C PRO A 109 -3.29 -6.42 0.44
N TYR A 110 -2.69 -7.61 0.31
CA TYR A 110 -1.98 -7.97 -0.91
C TYR A 110 -2.97 -8.36 -2.03
N GLU A 111 -2.54 -8.17 -3.30
CA GLU A 111 -3.34 -8.50 -4.49
C GLU A 111 -2.95 -9.84 -5.11
N HIS A 112 -1.64 -10.13 -5.15
CA HIS A 112 -1.11 -11.26 -5.90
C HIS A 112 -1.26 -12.59 -5.19
N ASP A 113 -1.26 -13.66 -5.98
CA ASP A 113 -1.03 -15.00 -5.47
C ASP A 113 0.40 -15.14 -4.93
N GLN A 114 0.60 -16.06 -4.02
CA GLN A 114 1.92 -16.31 -3.48
C GLN A 114 2.81 -16.97 -4.52
N MET A 115 3.90 -16.30 -4.88
CA MET A 115 4.94 -16.85 -5.77
C MET A 115 6.03 -17.56 -4.96
N GLU A 116 6.80 -18.41 -5.63
CA GLU A 116 7.97 -19.06 -5.04
C GLU A 116 9.04 -18.02 -4.71
N ALA A 117 9.70 -18.25 -3.56
CA ALA A 117 10.80 -17.39 -3.14
C ALA A 117 12.01 -17.61 -4.05
N ASP A 118 12.55 -16.52 -4.57
CA ASP A 118 13.72 -16.54 -5.44
C ASP A 118 14.70 -15.42 -5.09
N ILE A 119 15.98 -15.61 -5.42
CA ILE A 119 17.05 -14.66 -5.20
C ILE A 119 18.06 -14.69 -6.34
N GLY A 120 18.39 -13.53 -6.88
CA GLY A 120 19.31 -13.35 -7.97
C GLY A 120 19.67 -11.88 -8.19
N PRO A 121 20.61 -11.57 -9.11
CA PRO A 121 21.17 -10.23 -9.25
C PRO A 121 20.30 -9.24 -10.04
N PHE A 122 19.06 -9.59 -10.33
CA PHE A 122 18.15 -8.73 -11.07
C PHE A 122 17.28 -7.90 -10.13
N LEU A 123 17.38 -6.58 -10.26
CA LEU A 123 16.70 -5.62 -9.41
C LEU A 123 15.44 -5.09 -10.08
N LEU A 124 14.42 -4.81 -9.28
CA LEU A 124 13.18 -4.17 -9.71
C LEU A 124 12.91 -2.93 -8.84
N TRP A 125 12.56 -1.85 -9.51
CA TRP A 125 11.82 -0.75 -8.91
C TRP A 125 10.50 -0.57 -9.65
N PHE A 126 9.41 -0.39 -8.92
CA PHE A 126 8.10 -0.05 -9.49
C PHE A 126 7.43 1.05 -8.68
N GLY A 127 6.79 1.98 -9.38
CA GLY A 127 6.13 3.09 -8.70
C GLY A 127 5.73 4.23 -9.63
N HIS A 128 4.97 5.16 -9.07
CA HIS A 128 4.52 6.34 -9.80
C HIS A 128 5.69 7.29 -10.10
N ALA A 129 5.64 7.99 -11.24
CA ALA A 129 6.66 8.94 -11.70
C ALA A 129 7.05 10.00 -10.66
N SER A 130 6.11 10.41 -9.80
CA SER A 130 6.41 11.37 -8.71
C SER A 130 7.44 10.88 -7.69
N ASN A 131 7.77 9.58 -7.67
CA ASN A 131 8.77 8.98 -6.80
C ASN A 131 10.11 8.73 -7.51
N MET A 132 10.26 9.14 -8.78
CA MET A 132 11.48 8.92 -9.57
C MET A 132 12.70 9.59 -8.98
N ILE A 133 12.55 10.77 -8.38
CA ILE A 133 13.65 11.52 -7.77
C ILE A 133 14.42 10.70 -6.71
N ASP A 134 13.73 9.79 -6.02
CA ASP A 134 14.35 8.92 -5.04
C ASP A 134 15.12 7.78 -5.71
N LEU A 135 14.59 7.27 -6.83
CA LEU A 135 15.27 6.28 -7.65
C LEU A 135 16.50 6.88 -8.34
N ASP A 136 16.40 8.07 -8.93
CA ASP A 136 17.49 8.76 -9.62
C ASP A 136 18.69 9.00 -8.69
N ARG A 137 18.41 9.23 -7.39
CA ARG A 137 19.46 9.35 -6.36
C ARG A 137 20.13 7.99 -6.09
N LEU A 138 19.36 6.89 -6.08
CA LEU A 138 19.85 5.56 -5.74
C LEU A 138 20.51 4.84 -6.91
N ALA A 139 19.95 4.97 -8.12
CA ALA A 139 20.33 4.14 -9.28
C ALA A 139 21.84 4.15 -9.59
N PRO A 140 22.59 5.28 -9.50
CA PRO A 140 24.03 5.30 -9.74
C PRO A 140 24.86 4.47 -8.75
N GLU A 141 24.30 4.14 -7.58
CA GLU A 141 24.99 3.35 -6.55
C GLU A 141 24.77 1.84 -6.71
N LEU A 142 23.79 1.44 -7.55
CA LEU A 142 23.46 0.04 -7.80
C LEU A 142 24.42 -0.56 -8.83
N ARG A 143 24.92 -1.76 -8.55
CA ARG A 143 25.89 -2.49 -9.41
C ARG A 143 25.25 -3.56 -10.27
N HIS A 144 23.97 -3.82 -10.07
CA HIS A 144 23.24 -4.90 -10.74
C HIS A 144 22.19 -4.31 -11.72
N PRO A 145 21.78 -5.08 -12.73
CA PRO A 145 20.75 -4.65 -13.68
C PRO A 145 19.47 -4.27 -12.95
N LEU A 146 18.94 -3.08 -13.23
CA LEU A 146 17.73 -2.53 -12.64
C LEU A 146 16.65 -2.37 -13.70
N MET A 147 15.53 -3.07 -13.54
CA MET A 147 14.30 -2.82 -14.27
C MET A 147 13.47 -1.74 -13.54
N VAL A 148 12.90 -0.84 -14.31
CA VAL A 148 12.08 0.26 -13.78
C VAL A 148 10.71 0.23 -14.43
N LEU A 149 9.66 0.01 -13.62
CA LEU A 149 8.26 0.09 -14.06
C LEU A 149 7.60 1.36 -13.52
N SER A 150 7.17 2.23 -14.42
CA SER A 150 6.59 3.52 -14.04
C SER A 150 5.59 3.99 -15.10
N ASN A 151 4.79 4.99 -14.75
CA ASN A 151 4.05 5.80 -15.72
C ASN A 151 4.90 6.98 -16.26
N HIS A 152 6.22 6.97 -16.06
CA HIS A 152 7.14 7.96 -16.64
C HIS A 152 7.49 7.55 -18.07
N PRO A 153 7.47 8.50 -19.05
CA PRO A 153 7.62 8.16 -20.48
C PRO A 153 8.99 7.57 -20.86
N ASP A 154 10.02 7.75 -20.05
CA ASP A 154 11.37 7.25 -20.33
C ASP A 154 11.61 5.81 -19.85
N TYR A 155 10.62 5.17 -19.23
CA TYR A 155 10.74 3.84 -18.67
C TYR A 155 9.63 2.90 -19.14
N ASP A 156 9.73 1.63 -18.81
CA ASP A 156 8.69 0.65 -19.12
C ASP A 156 7.37 1.06 -18.48
N ASN A 157 6.33 1.11 -19.31
CA ASN A 157 5.03 1.57 -18.85
C ASN A 157 4.44 0.59 -17.84
N TRP A 158 4.08 1.09 -16.68
CA TRP A 158 3.44 0.28 -15.67
C TRP A 158 2.04 -0.19 -16.13
N SER A 159 1.82 -1.47 -16.05
CA SER A 159 0.49 -2.10 -16.03
C SER A 159 0.51 -3.22 -15.00
N GLN A 160 -0.65 -3.79 -14.67
CA GLN A 160 -0.71 -4.93 -13.76
C GLN A 160 0.05 -6.12 -14.35
N GLU A 161 -0.14 -6.41 -15.64
CA GLU A 161 0.52 -7.50 -16.37
C GLU A 161 2.05 -7.30 -16.40
N ALA A 162 2.52 -6.07 -16.67
CA ALA A 162 3.95 -5.75 -16.64
C ALA A 162 4.56 -5.92 -15.25
N GLN A 163 3.81 -5.58 -14.19
CA GLN A 163 4.25 -5.81 -12.82
C GLN A 163 4.32 -7.30 -12.50
N ASP A 164 3.33 -8.10 -12.91
CA ASP A 164 3.30 -9.56 -12.70
C ASP A 164 4.49 -10.23 -13.43
N GLU A 165 4.77 -9.83 -14.66
CA GLU A 165 5.91 -10.32 -15.43
C GLU A 165 7.24 -9.95 -14.77
N ALA A 166 7.40 -8.69 -14.37
CA ALA A 166 8.59 -8.22 -13.67
C ALA A 166 8.78 -8.96 -12.33
N MET A 167 7.72 -9.12 -11.55
CA MET A 167 7.76 -9.87 -10.29
C MET A 167 8.09 -11.34 -10.49
N SER A 168 7.84 -11.93 -11.66
CA SER A 168 8.21 -13.32 -11.96
C SER A 168 9.68 -13.46 -12.40
N SER A 169 10.30 -12.41 -12.92
CA SER A 169 11.65 -12.43 -13.52
C SER A 169 12.72 -11.73 -12.69
N GLN A 170 12.34 -10.76 -11.85
CA GLN A 170 13.27 -10.00 -10.99
C GLN A 170 13.24 -10.53 -9.57
N CYS A 171 14.40 -10.56 -8.90
CA CYS A 171 14.55 -11.26 -7.63
C CYS A 171 14.65 -10.35 -6.41
N ILE A 172 15.09 -9.11 -6.59
CA ILE A 172 15.25 -8.12 -5.51
C ILE A 172 14.50 -6.87 -5.84
N VAL A 173 13.60 -6.45 -4.95
CA VAL A 173 12.89 -5.17 -5.09
C VAL A 173 13.58 -4.10 -4.25
N VAL A 174 13.92 -2.98 -4.90
CA VAL A 174 14.53 -1.83 -4.24
C VAL A 174 13.47 -0.74 -3.99
N ILE A 175 13.38 -0.27 -2.76
CA ILE A 175 12.39 0.72 -2.35
C ILE A 175 13.08 1.93 -1.70
N PRO A 176 13.63 2.86 -2.50
CA PRO A 176 14.07 4.14 -1.95
C PRO A 176 12.86 4.92 -1.43
N THR A 177 13.08 5.71 -0.38
CA THR A 177 12.01 6.45 0.28
C THR A 177 12.19 7.94 0.07
N GLY A 178 11.07 8.59 -0.26
CA GLY A 178 11.04 10.02 -0.42
C GLY A 178 10.70 10.76 0.87
N LYS A 179 10.28 11.99 0.69
CA LYS A 179 10.03 12.93 1.78
C LYS A 179 8.82 12.57 2.66
N SER A 180 7.87 11.79 2.17
CA SER A 180 6.67 11.45 2.95
C SER A 180 6.92 10.24 3.84
N MET A 181 6.85 10.47 5.15
CA MET A 181 6.97 9.42 6.16
C MET A 181 5.68 8.60 6.37
N ALA A 182 4.56 9.08 5.82
CA ALA A 182 3.23 8.48 6.00
C ALA A 182 2.83 7.51 4.87
N LYS A 183 3.82 6.97 4.15
CA LYS A 183 3.55 5.94 3.11
C LYS A 183 3.23 4.60 3.76
N SER A 184 2.31 3.86 3.13
CA SER A 184 2.00 2.49 3.52
C SER A 184 3.13 1.52 3.13
N GLU A 185 3.07 0.33 3.70
CA GLU A 185 3.95 -0.79 3.41
C GLU A 185 3.57 -1.60 2.15
N ASN A 186 2.59 -1.16 1.37
CA ASN A 186 2.05 -1.89 0.22
C ASN A 186 3.14 -2.48 -0.70
N ARG A 187 4.08 -1.66 -1.21
CA ARG A 187 5.14 -2.16 -2.11
C ARG A 187 5.99 -3.26 -1.47
N MET A 188 6.25 -3.17 -0.17
CA MET A 188 6.97 -4.20 0.56
C MET A 188 6.14 -5.49 0.68
N VAL A 189 4.87 -5.36 1.04
CA VAL A 189 3.94 -6.51 1.18
C VAL A 189 3.78 -7.25 -0.15
N GLU A 190 3.56 -6.52 -1.26
CA GLU A 190 3.43 -7.11 -2.59
C GLU A 190 4.73 -7.82 -3.03
N SER A 191 5.87 -7.18 -2.83
CA SER A 191 7.17 -7.79 -3.18
C SER A 191 7.42 -9.08 -2.41
N ILE A 192 7.13 -9.10 -1.11
CA ILE A 192 7.25 -10.30 -0.28
C ILE A 192 6.27 -11.37 -0.75
N ARG A 193 5.03 -11.00 -1.08
CA ARG A 193 4.00 -11.93 -1.56
C ARG A 193 4.46 -12.63 -2.85
N CYS A 194 5.08 -11.87 -3.74
CA CYS A 194 5.67 -12.39 -4.98
C CYS A 194 7.01 -13.13 -4.77
N GLY A 195 7.42 -13.38 -3.53
CA GLY A 195 8.63 -14.15 -3.22
C GLY A 195 9.95 -13.40 -3.50
N ARG A 196 9.92 -12.07 -3.47
CA ARG A 196 11.10 -11.23 -3.77
C ARG A 196 11.76 -10.76 -2.48
N PHE A 197 13.11 -10.68 -2.50
CA PHE A 197 13.84 -10.03 -1.42
C PHE A 197 13.65 -8.52 -1.49
N VAL A 198 13.48 -7.86 -0.35
CA VAL A 198 13.22 -6.41 -0.33
C VAL A 198 14.39 -5.68 0.30
N CYS A 199 14.95 -4.71 -0.43
CA CYS A 199 15.92 -3.75 0.06
C CYS A 199 15.25 -2.37 0.12
N ALA A 200 14.97 -1.87 1.30
CA ALA A 200 14.24 -0.63 1.50
C ALA A 200 15.00 0.37 2.39
N GLU A 201 14.84 1.65 2.10
CA GLU A 201 15.23 2.71 3.03
C GLU A 201 14.24 2.81 4.20
N PRO A 202 14.64 3.40 5.34
CA PRO A 202 13.79 3.43 6.52
C PRO A 202 12.51 4.25 6.31
N LEU A 203 11.37 3.60 6.61
CA LEU A 203 10.09 4.26 6.85
C LEU A 203 9.45 3.64 8.10
N PRO A 204 8.69 4.38 8.89
CA PRO A 204 8.03 3.81 10.07
C PRO A 204 7.19 2.58 9.76
N SER A 205 6.46 2.58 8.64
CA SER A 205 5.66 1.43 8.19
C SER A 205 6.49 0.20 7.81
N TYR A 206 7.77 0.39 7.42
CA TYR A 206 8.66 -0.71 7.03
C TYR A 206 9.39 -1.34 8.21
N MET A 207 9.54 -0.65 9.33
CA MET A 207 10.32 -1.13 10.48
C MET A 207 9.81 -2.44 11.08
N GLN A 208 8.54 -2.77 10.89
CA GLN A 208 7.98 -4.06 11.30
C GLN A 208 8.54 -5.26 10.54
N PHE A 209 9.22 -5.02 9.40
CA PHE A 209 9.85 -6.04 8.57
C PHE A 209 11.37 -6.17 8.79
N ASP A 210 11.96 -5.36 9.66
CA ASP A 210 13.41 -5.34 9.94
C ASP A 210 13.94 -6.70 10.46
N CYS A 211 13.08 -7.49 11.08
CA CYS A 211 13.40 -8.86 11.50
C CYS A 211 13.57 -9.83 10.30
N PHE A 212 13.04 -9.51 9.12
CA PHE A 212 13.15 -10.31 7.91
C PHE A 212 14.16 -9.74 6.93
N PHE A 213 14.14 -8.42 6.72
CA PHE A 213 14.96 -7.73 5.73
C PHE A 213 15.71 -6.58 6.38
N PRO A 214 17.01 -6.41 6.12
CA PRO A 214 17.74 -5.26 6.65
C PRO A 214 17.19 -3.98 6.01
N ILE A 215 16.71 -3.07 6.85
CA ILE A 215 16.20 -1.75 6.45
C ILE A 215 17.33 -0.74 6.56
N GLY A 216 17.62 0.00 5.48
CA GLY A 216 18.71 1.00 5.49
C GLY A 216 19.42 1.15 4.15
N ASN A 217 20.72 0.96 4.13
CA ASN A 217 21.55 1.13 2.94
C ASN A 217 21.22 0.08 1.87
N ILE A 218 20.47 0.48 0.84
CA ILE A 218 20.00 -0.42 -0.21
C ILE A 218 21.15 -1.09 -0.97
N PRO A 219 22.19 -0.39 -1.49
CA PRO A 219 23.32 -1.04 -2.17
C PRO A 219 24.01 -2.11 -1.32
N GLN A 220 24.26 -1.82 -0.06
CA GLN A 220 24.87 -2.80 0.87
C GLN A 220 23.95 -3.99 1.12
N ASN A 221 22.64 -3.77 1.25
CA ASN A 221 21.65 -4.81 1.51
C ASN A 221 21.47 -5.74 0.29
N VAL A 222 21.60 -5.22 -0.93
CA VAL A 222 21.60 -6.02 -2.16
C VAL A 222 22.79 -6.98 -2.16
N GLU A 223 24.00 -6.47 -1.88
CA GLU A 223 25.20 -7.32 -1.83
C GLU A 223 25.10 -8.37 -0.70
N LEU A 224 24.55 -7.99 0.44
CA LEU A 224 24.33 -8.93 1.55
C LEU A 224 23.36 -10.04 1.15
N ALA A 225 22.26 -9.70 0.50
CA ALA A 225 21.27 -10.67 0.04
C ALA A 225 21.84 -11.67 -0.95
N LEU A 226 22.68 -11.20 -1.88
CA LEU A 226 23.32 -12.03 -2.90
C LEU A 226 24.47 -12.88 -2.35
N SER A 227 25.16 -12.43 -1.29
CA SER A 227 26.27 -13.17 -0.68
C SER A 227 25.81 -14.41 0.10
N ASN A 228 24.54 -14.46 0.54
CA ASN A 228 24.00 -15.61 1.27
C ASN A 228 22.59 -15.99 0.77
N PRO A 229 22.47 -16.59 -0.43
CA PRO A 229 21.18 -16.91 -1.04
C PRO A 229 20.28 -17.80 -0.18
N ALA A 230 20.86 -18.76 0.54
CA ALA A 230 20.09 -19.68 1.38
C ALA A 230 19.41 -18.96 2.55
N ASP A 231 20.11 -18.04 3.22
CA ASP A 231 19.53 -17.20 4.28
C ASP A 231 18.45 -16.26 3.71
N SER A 232 18.73 -15.64 2.56
CA SER A 232 17.79 -14.74 1.89
C SER A 232 16.49 -15.46 1.52
N LEU A 233 16.54 -16.66 0.97
CA LEU A 233 15.36 -17.47 0.69
C LEU A 233 14.59 -17.85 1.96
N ALA A 234 15.29 -18.17 3.05
CA ALA A 234 14.66 -18.46 4.33
C ALA A 234 13.91 -17.24 4.89
N ARG A 235 14.51 -16.05 4.80
CA ARG A 235 13.91 -14.77 5.21
C ARG A 235 12.66 -14.44 4.39
N ILE A 236 12.70 -14.59 3.07
CA ILE A 236 11.55 -14.39 2.19
C ILE A 236 10.38 -15.29 2.62
N ARG A 237 10.63 -16.60 2.81
CA ARG A 237 9.60 -17.56 3.21
C ARG A 237 9.00 -17.24 4.58
N ALA A 238 9.84 -16.83 5.53
CA ALA A 238 9.38 -16.41 6.85
C ALA A 238 8.49 -15.14 6.76
N ALA A 239 8.90 -14.16 5.96
CA ALA A 239 8.14 -12.95 5.71
C ALA A 239 6.81 -13.24 4.98
N GLN A 240 6.80 -14.17 4.00
CA GLN A 240 5.56 -14.64 3.35
C GLN A 240 4.57 -15.25 4.34
N GLY A 241 5.08 -16.03 5.31
CA GLY A 241 4.27 -16.53 6.42
C GLY A 241 3.64 -15.40 7.24
N TYR A 242 4.43 -14.40 7.61
CA TYR A 242 3.97 -13.24 8.38
C TYR A 242 2.89 -12.44 7.63
N ILE A 243 3.12 -12.08 6.36
CA ILE A 243 2.15 -11.27 5.61
C ILE A 243 0.86 -12.02 5.32
N ARG A 244 0.90 -13.35 5.14
CA ARG A 244 -0.30 -14.17 4.94
C ARG A 244 -1.31 -14.01 6.07
N HIS A 245 -0.84 -13.92 7.30
CA HIS A 245 -1.71 -13.76 8.47
C HIS A 245 -2.17 -12.32 8.68
N LYS A 246 -1.36 -11.35 8.29
CA LYS A 246 -1.59 -9.96 8.65
C LYS A 246 -2.21 -9.12 7.53
N TYR A 247 -1.97 -9.49 6.27
CA TYR A 247 -2.33 -8.69 5.10
C TYR A 247 -3.19 -9.46 4.07
N SER A 248 -3.74 -10.62 4.46
CA SER A 248 -4.65 -11.31 3.55
C SER A 248 -5.91 -10.48 3.33
N PRO A 249 -6.52 -10.55 2.12
CA PRO A 249 -7.82 -9.92 1.88
C PRO A 249 -8.86 -10.25 2.96
N ALA A 250 -8.87 -11.51 3.42
CA ALA A 250 -9.76 -11.95 4.48
C ALA A 250 -9.47 -11.23 5.82
N THR A 251 -8.20 -11.10 6.23
CA THR A 251 -7.83 -10.41 7.47
C THR A 251 -8.20 -8.93 7.40
N ILE A 252 -7.97 -8.29 6.24
CA ILE A 252 -8.33 -6.87 6.06
C ILE A 252 -9.85 -6.67 6.06
N ALA A 253 -10.62 -7.63 5.51
CA ALA A 253 -12.07 -7.59 5.63
C ALA A 253 -12.55 -7.70 7.09
N ASP A 254 -11.86 -8.47 7.95
CA ASP A 254 -12.14 -8.48 9.40
C ASP A 254 -11.91 -7.10 10.03
N GLU A 255 -10.83 -6.40 9.67
CA GLU A 255 -10.58 -5.03 10.15
C GLU A 255 -11.70 -4.07 9.71
N TRP A 256 -12.16 -4.15 8.47
CA TRP A 256 -13.30 -3.36 8.00
C TRP A 256 -14.60 -3.70 8.75
N ILE A 257 -14.85 -4.98 9.04
CA ILE A 257 -16.02 -5.39 9.83
C ILE A 257 -15.97 -4.78 11.23
N GLU A 258 -14.80 -4.71 11.86
CA GLU A 258 -14.67 -4.02 13.15
C GLU A 258 -15.01 -2.53 13.02
N VAL A 259 -14.53 -1.82 11.98
CA VAL A 259 -14.94 -0.43 11.72
C VAL A 259 -16.46 -0.30 11.62
N LEU A 260 -17.10 -1.20 10.85
CA LEU A 260 -18.55 -1.17 10.60
C LEU A 260 -19.39 -1.42 11.87
N LYS A 261 -18.86 -2.13 12.86
CA LYS A 261 -19.54 -2.35 14.16
C LYS A 261 -19.58 -1.09 15.02
N TRP A 262 -18.72 -0.11 14.77
CA TRP A 262 -18.65 1.14 15.53
C TRP A 262 -19.60 2.24 14.98
N LEU A 263 -20.21 2.04 13.81
CA LEU A 263 -21.10 2.99 13.14
C LEU A 263 -22.55 2.84 13.61
#